data_820733ea842b15509053590cd92ec70e
#
_entry.id   820733ea842b15509053590cd92ec70e
#
_cell.length_a   1.000
_cell.length_b   1.000
_cell.length_c   1.000
_cell.angle_alpha   90.00
_cell.angle_beta   90.00
_cell.angle_gamma   90.00
#
_symmetry.space_group_name_H-M   'P 1'
#
loop_
_entity.id
_entity.type
_entity.pdbx_description
1 polymer ?
#
loop_
_entity_poly.entity_id
_entity_poly.type
_entity_poly.pdbx_seq_one_letter_code
_entity_poly.pdbx_strand_id
1 'polypeptide(L)'
;MRRSPWMLALVLLLALLTGCGGAQPAAPVATSVPPAPAATNAPAPTAAPAPTAMPAPTAAPEPTAMPEPTAAPEPTAAPATAELIVFAAASLTDAFKVIGEQFGAANGGATVTFNFAGSDQLATQISQGAPADVFASANKKQMDVVITAGDIVSGTERTFVRNRLAVVYPKDNPGGVMALKDLAKPGLKIVLANKSVPVGTYALDFLAKASKLPEYTAEFSPTVLANVVSYEENVKAVLSKITLGEADAGIVYTTDAATVKDGGIGTLDIPDNLNTIASYPIATIKDSKNAELAQKFVDYVLGPEGQQVLVKYGFIPTIGSASGAAPTAVPLAIGGMVDTPVSLTLDAFNKLDQVEVKAKDKGGAEQTYKGVPLAALLEQAGVKSGATKVVFTGGDGYTAELTLADLQADKDAIITADANGAFRNIIPSQMPKVWVKGLVKIEVL
;
A
#
# COMPACT_ATOMS: atom_id res chain seq x y z
N MET A 1 56.15 -23.90 23.06
CA MET A 1 56.55 -25.30 23.34
C MET A 1 55.30 -26.17 23.45
N ARG A 2 55.36 -27.32 22.74
CA ARG A 2 54.41 -28.45 22.61
C ARG A 2 53.12 -28.11 21.84
N ARG A 3 52.92 -28.35 20.56
CA ARG A 3 52.96 -29.48 19.62
C ARG A 3 52.06 -30.64 20.06
N SER A 4 50.86 -30.79 19.43
CA SER A 4 50.51 -31.75 18.37
C SER A 4 50.13 -33.16 18.85
N PRO A 5 49.58 -34.03 18.02
CA PRO A 5 48.40 -34.17 17.18
C PRO A 5 47.70 -35.52 17.43
N TRP A 6 46.72 -35.96 16.62
CA TRP A 6 46.47 -37.37 16.14
C TRP A 6 45.09 -37.42 15.50
N MET A 7 44.98 -37.45 14.21
CA MET A 7 45.07 -38.55 13.23
C MET A 7 43.87 -39.51 13.23
N LEU A 8 43.22 -39.48 12.07
CA LEU A 8 42.66 -40.55 11.24
C LEU A 8 42.28 -41.91 11.87
N ALA A 9 41.04 -42.34 11.52
CA ALA A 9 40.81 -43.75 11.11
C ALA A 9 39.62 -43.82 10.13
N LEU A 10 39.99 -44.12 8.89
CA LEU A 10 39.19 -44.60 7.79
C LEU A 10 39.03 -46.12 7.98
N VAL A 11 37.80 -46.65 7.97
CA VAL A 11 37.56 -48.09 7.76
C VAL A 11 36.50 -48.29 6.70
N LEU A 12 36.96 -48.75 5.57
CA LEU A 12 36.23 -49.34 4.47
C LEU A 12 35.91 -50.79 4.86
N LEU A 13 34.64 -51.20 4.74
CA LEU A 13 34.30 -52.63 4.69
C LEU A 13 33.28 -52.91 3.61
N LEU A 14 33.72 -53.61 2.58
CA LEU A 14 33.02 -54.18 1.47
C LEU A 14 32.76 -55.66 1.74
N ALA A 15 31.50 -56.12 1.67
CA ALA A 15 31.14 -57.53 1.40
C ALA A 15 29.66 -57.61 1.03
N LEU A 16 29.30 -57.87 -0.11
CA LEU A 16 29.00 -58.99 -1.00
C LEU A 16 27.85 -59.91 -0.56
N LEU A 17 26.82 -59.92 -1.44
CA LEU A 17 25.98 -61.05 -1.94
C LEU A 17 24.95 -61.68 -1.01
N THR A 18 23.73 -61.74 -1.37
CA THR A 18 22.82 -62.58 -2.19
C THR A 18 21.44 -62.43 -1.62
N GLY A 19 20.40 -62.15 -2.36
CA GLY A 19 19.69 -62.96 -3.27
C GLY A 19 18.20 -62.92 -2.98
N CYS A 20 17.44 -62.88 -4.00
CA CYS A 20 16.02 -63.30 -4.13
C CYS A 20 14.87 -62.42 -3.65
N GLY A 21 14.16 -61.96 -4.63
CA GLY A 21 12.73 -62.24 -4.74
C GLY A 21 11.76 -61.12 -4.48
N GLY A 22 11.22 -60.58 -5.52
CA GLY A 22 9.80 -60.35 -5.49
C GLY A 22 9.29 -58.93 -5.48
N ALA A 23 8.64 -58.63 -6.56
CA ALA A 23 7.54 -57.70 -6.75
C ALA A 23 7.89 -56.22 -7.06
N GLN A 24 8.04 -56.01 -8.34
CA GLN A 24 7.87 -54.74 -9.01
C GLN A 24 6.39 -54.28 -8.85
N PRO A 25 6.10 -53.06 -8.41
CA PRO A 25 4.73 -52.55 -8.49
C PRO A 25 4.35 -52.28 -9.94
N ALA A 26 3.23 -52.84 -10.35
CA ALA A 26 2.64 -52.73 -11.67
C ALA A 26 2.36 -51.26 -12.03
N ALA A 27 2.72 -50.91 -13.25
CA ALA A 27 2.31 -49.67 -13.90
C ALA A 27 0.77 -49.58 -13.98
N PRO A 28 0.17 -48.39 -13.87
CA PRO A 28 -1.28 -48.23 -14.02
C PRO A 28 -1.68 -48.56 -15.47
N VAL A 29 -2.62 -49.49 -15.58
CA VAL A 29 -3.29 -49.90 -16.81
C VAL A 29 -3.98 -48.69 -17.43
N ALA A 30 -3.57 -48.37 -18.66
CA ALA A 30 -4.29 -47.38 -19.47
C ALA A 30 -5.70 -47.93 -19.77
N THR A 31 -6.71 -47.28 -19.22
CA THR A 31 -8.10 -47.52 -19.56
C THR A 31 -8.34 -47.02 -20.98
N SER A 32 -8.59 -47.95 -21.89
CA SER A 32 -8.96 -47.69 -23.28
C SER A 32 -10.28 -46.97 -23.35
N VAL A 33 -10.29 -45.79 -23.93
CA VAL A 33 -11.48 -45.04 -24.32
C VAL A 33 -12.16 -45.81 -25.46
N PRO A 34 -13.48 -46.12 -25.39
CA PRO A 34 -14.18 -46.76 -26.51
C PRO A 34 -14.24 -45.83 -27.72
N PRO A 35 -14.17 -46.34 -28.95
CA PRO A 35 -14.23 -45.55 -30.17
C PRO A 35 -15.60 -44.90 -30.33
N ALA A 36 -15.62 -43.63 -30.75
CA ALA A 36 -16.82 -42.89 -31.11
C ALA A 36 -17.58 -43.62 -32.27
N PRO A 37 -18.89 -43.60 -32.28
CA PRO A 37 -19.69 -44.21 -33.36
C PRO A 37 -19.45 -43.47 -34.69
N ALA A 38 -19.29 -44.25 -35.74
CA ALA A 38 -19.12 -43.79 -37.13
C ALA A 38 -20.27 -42.87 -37.55
N ALA A 39 -19.91 -41.74 -38.15
CA ALA A 39 -20.85 -40.82 -38.75
C ALA A 39 -21.59 -41.50 -39.92
N THR A 40 -22.89 -41.63 -39.82
CA THR A 40 -23.81 -42.08 -40.88
C THR A 40 -23.86 -41.02 -41.98
N ASN A 41 -23.52 -41.41 -43.21
CA ASN A 41 -23.59 -40.54 -44.40
C ASN A 41 -25.01 -40.01 -44.58
N ALA A 42 -25.18 -38.71 -44.56
CA ALA A 42 -26.37 -38.03 -44.99
C ALA A 42 -26.51 -38.09 -46.55
N PRO A 43 -27.67 -38.34 -47.11
CA PRO A 43 -27.84 -38.37 -48.54
C PRO A 43 -27.62 -36.99 -49.19
N ALA A 44 -27.05 -36.99 -50.38
CA ALA A 44 -26.77 -35.79 -51.17
C ALA A 44 -28.05 -35.03 -51.53
N PRO A 45 -28.06 -33.71 -51.50
CA PRO A 45 -29.23 -32.92 -51.91
C PRO A 45 -29.49 -33.06 -53.39
N THR A 46 -30.74 -33.37 -53.72
CA THR A 46 -31.28 -33.44 -55.11
C THR A 46 -31.23 -32.06 -55.75
N ALA A 47 -30.65 -31.98 -56.95
CA ALA A 47 -30.58 -30.75 -57.74
C ALA A 47 -31.98 -30.15 -57.99
N ALA A 48 -32.14 -28.87 -57.69
CA ALA A 48 -33.32 -28.09 -58.03
C ALA A 48 -33.37 -27.83 -59.54
N PRO A 49 -34.59 -27.81 -60.14
CA PRO A 49 -34.74 -27.53 -61.58
C PRO A 49 -34.35 -26.07 -61.91
N ALA A 50 -33.76 -25.89 -63.10
CA ALA A 50 -33.34 -24.59 -63.62
C ALA A 50 -34.53 -23.62 -63.76
N PRO A 51 -34.37 -22.32 -63.44
CA PRO A 51 -35.45 -21.36 -63.60
C PRO A 51 -35.68 -21.04 -65.06
N THR A 52 -36.96 -21.06 -65.46
CA THR A 52 -37.44 -20.67 -66.78
C THR A 52 -37.21 -19.19 -67.02
N ALA A 53 -36.64 -18.85 -68.19
CA ALA A 53 -36.33 -17.46 -68.58
C ALA A 53 -37.59 -16.60 -68.60
N MET A 54 -37.62 -15.53 -67.87
CA MET A 54 -38.64 -14.49 -67.94
C MET A 54 -38.36 -13.58 -69.17
N PRO A 55 -39.41 -13.08 -69.83
CA PRO A 55 -39.24 -12.14 -70.94
C PRO A 55 -38.66 -10.81 -70.47
N ALA A 56 -37.83 -10.18 -71.33
CA ALA A 56 -37.15 -8.93 -71.08
C ALA A 56 -38.16 -7.78 -70.79
N PRO A 57 -37.88 -6.96 -69.76
CA PRO A 57 -38.76 -5.81 -69.48
C PRO A 57 -38.54 -4.70 -70.55
N THR A 58 -39.63 -4.14 -70.99
CA THR A 58 -39.71 -2.97 -71.84
C THR A 58 -39.10 -1.77 -71.16
N ALA A 59 -38.24 -1.02 -71.87
CA ALA A 59 -37.58 0.15 -71.35
C ALA A 59 -38.57 1.18 -70.79
N ALA A 60 -38.36 1.52 -69.51
CA ALA A 60 -39.05 2.62 -68.84
C ALA A 60 -38.36 3.96 -69.22
N PRO A 61 -39.10 5.07 -69.29
CA PRO A 61 -38.50 6.37 -69.52
C PRO A 61 -37.50 6.77 -68.46
N GLU A 62 -36.40 7.44 -68.88
CA GLU A 62 -35.34 7.97 -68.03
C GLU A 62 -35.92 8.85 -66.93
N PRO A 63 -35.54 8.61 -65.66
CA PRO A 63 -35.94 9.49 -64.55
C PRO A 63 -35.21 10.82 -64.68
N THR A 64 -35.98 11.89 -64.66
CA THR A 64 -35.51 13.26 -64.54
C THR A 64 -34.64 13.37 -63.29
N ALA A 65 -33.42 13.92 -63.44
CA ALA A 65 -32.48 14.07 -62.34
C ALA A 65 -33.12 14.82 -61.16
N MET A 66 -33.24 14.18 -60.06
CA MET A 66 -33.53 14.82 -58.77
C MET A 66 -32.29 15.63 -58.34
N PRO A 67 -32.44 16.81 -57.74
CA PRO A 67 -31.32 17.52 -57.15
C PRO A 67 -30.69 16.63 -56.09
N GLU A 68 -29.33 16.57 -56.11
CA GLU A 68 -28.50 15.89 -55.14
C GLU A 68 -28.91 16.32 -53.72
N PRO A 69 -29.14 15.39 -52.76
CA PRO A 69 -29.39 15.78 -51.39
C PRO A 69 -28.12 16.45 -50.84
N THR A 70 -28.26 17.71 -50.45
CA THR A 70 -27.23 18.42 -49.67
C THR A 70 -26.81 17.55 -48.52
N ALA A 71 -25.54 17.14 -48.46
CA ALA A 71 -24.99 16.35 -47.41
C ALA A 71 -25.34 16.99 -46.06
N ALA A 72 -26.09 16.26 -45.24
CA ALA A 72 -26.27 16.64 -43.82
C ALA A 72 -24.89 16.77 -43.18
N PRO A 73 -24.66 17.79 -42.35
CA PRO A 73 -23.40 17.87 -41.64
C PRO A 73 -23.17 16.54 -40.86
N GLU A 74 -22.02 15.91 -41.10
CA GLU A 74 -21.59 14.76 -40.30
C GLU A 74 -21.72 15.11 -38.83
N PRO A 75 -22.31 14.23 -37.99
CA PRO A 75 -22.35 14.46 -36.56
C PRO A 75 -20.90 14.64 -36.10
N THR A 76 -20.58 15.83 -35.62
CA THR A 76 -19.30 16.11 -34.98
C THR A 76 -19.18 15.08 -33.83
N ALA A 77 -18.26 14.13 -33.97
CA ALA A 77 -18.00 13.16 -32.95
C ALA A 77 -17.72 13.93 -31.65
N ALA A 78 -18.49 13.66 -30.60
CA ALA A 78 -18.20 14.19 -29.28
C ALA A 78 -16.72 13.90 -28.98
N PRO A 79 -15.97 14.86 -28.44
CA PRO A 79 -14.56 14.62 -28.13
C PRO A 79 -14.47 13.36 -27.28
N ALA A 80 -13.69 12.38 -27.74
CA ALA A 80 -13.45 11.15 -27.00
C ALA A 80 -12.93 11.53 -25.62
N THR A 81 -13.68 11.20 -24.57
CA THR A 81 -13.23 11.43 -23.19
C THR A 81 -11.94 10.66 -22.99
N ALA A 82 -10.89 11.34 -22.51
CA ALA A 82 -9.61 10.70 -22.26
C ALA A 82 -9.77 9.61 -21.20
N GLU A 83 -9.22 8.43 -21.45
CA GLU A 83 -9.23 7.30 -20.52
C GLU A 83 -7.86 7.11 -19.89
N LEU A 84 -7.82 6.88 -18.57
CA LEU A 84 -6.60 6.63 -17.80
C LEU A 84 -6.73 5.27 -17.11
N ILE A 85 -5.73 4.41 -17.27
CA ILE A 85 -5.70 3.08 -16.65
C ILE A 85 -4.73 3.13 -15.45
N VAL A 86 -5.25 2.92 -14.24
CA VAL A 86 -4.50 2.97 -13.00
C VAL A 86 -4.45 1.60 -12.33
N PHE A 87 -3.26 1.05 -12.19
CA PHE A 87 -3.01 -0.16 -11.42
C PHE A 87 -2.69 0.22 -9.98
N ALA A 88 -3.55 -0.15 -9.04
CA ALA A 88 -3.45 0.27 -7.65
C ALA A 88 -3.62 -0.89 -6.67
N ALA A 89 -2.84 -0.87 -5.59
CA ALA A 89 -2.94 -1.85 -4.52
C ALA A 89 -4.39 -1.97 -4.00
N ALA A 90 -4.86 -3.19 -3.70
CA ALA A 90 -6.22 -3.46 -3.26
C ALA A 90 -6.67 -2.63 -2.05
N SER A 91 -5.75 -2.28 -1.15
CA SER A 91 -6.03 -1.40 0.01
C SER A 91 -6.40 0.04 -0.37
N LEU A 92 -6.10 0.48 -1.61
CA LEU A 92 -6.43 1.82 -2.12
C LEU A 92 -7.84 1.90 -2.72
N THR A 93 -8.53 0.78 -2.90
CA THR A 93 -9.79 0.67 -3.67
C THR A 93 -10.79 1.76 -3.32
N ASP A 94 -11.10 1.93 -2.04
CA ASP A 94 -12.20 2.80 -1.62
C ASP A 94 -11.82 4.29 -1.78
N ALA A 95 -10.59 4.64 -1.43
CA ALA A 95 -10.08 6.02 -1.57
C ALA A 95 -9.87 6.39 -3.04
N PHE A 96 -9.30 5.47 -3.85
CA PHE A 96 -8.97 5.75 -5.25
C PHE A 96 -10.20 5.84 -6.15
N LYS A 97 -11.29 5.14 -5.84
CA LYS A 97 -12.58 5.36 -6.53
C LYS A 97 -13.05 6.80 -6.40
N VAL A 98 -13.03 7.34 -5.19
CA VAL A 98 -13.40 8.74 -4.94
C VAL A 98 -12.42 9.72 -5.62
N ILE A 99 -11.11 9.42 -5.54
CA ILE A 99 -10.09 10.22 -6.21
C ILE A 99 -10.31 10.22 -7.74
N GLY A 100 -10.60 9.04 -8.33
CA GLY A 100 -10.85 8.92 -9.77
C GLY A 100 -12.05 9.72 -10.25
N GLU A 101 -13.16 9.67 -9.49
CA GLU A 101 -14.36 10.45 -9.77
C GLU A 101 -14.08 11.97 -9.71
N GLN A 102 -13.42 12.43 -8.65
CA GLN A 102 -13.06 13.84 -8.48
C GLN A 102 -12.05 14.32 -9.53
N PHE A 103 -11.04 13.50 -9.83
CA PHE A 103 -10.06 13.79 -10.87
C PHE A 103 -10.71 13.91 -12.25
N GLY A 104 -11.60 12.96 -12.59
CA GLY A 104 -12.34 12.98 -13.85
C GLY A 104 -13.16 14.26 -14.00
N ALA A 105 -13.89 14.65 -12.96
CA ALA A 105 -14.66 15.90 -12.94
C ALA A 105 -13.78 17.16 -13.15
N ALA A 106 -12.58 17.15 -12.54
CA ALA A 106 -11.63 18.26 -12.66
C ALA A 106 -10.85 18.29 -13.99
N ASN A 107 -10.86 17.18 -14.75
CA ASN A 107 -10.07 17.03 -16.00
C ASN A 107 -10.95 16.74 -17.22
N GLY A 108 -11.99 17.54 -17.44
CA GLY A 108 -12.80 17.52 -18.67
C GLY A 108 -13.64 16.25 -18.85
N GLY A 109 -13.97 15.54 -17.77
CA GLY A 109 -14.74 14.31 -17.80
C GLY A 109 -13.88 13.07 -18.11
N ALA A 110 -12.57 13.13 -17.91
CA ALA A 110 -11.68 11.97 -18.08
C ALA A 110 -12.16 10.78 -17.26
N THR A 111 -12.14 9.59 -17.87
CA THR A 111 -12.50 8.33 -17.18
C THR A 111 -11.26 7.69 -16.59
N VAL A 112 -11.30 7.35 -15.31
CA VAL A 112 -10.22 6.60 -14.66
C VAL A 112 -10.69 5.16 -14.42
N THR A 113 -10.05 4.23 -15.13
CA THR A 113 -10.29 2.79 -14.99
C THR A 113 -9.24 2.20 -14.07
N PHE A 114 -9.69 1.50 -13.01
CA PHE A 114 -8.80 0.92 -12.01
C PHE A 114 -8.68 -0.60 -12.14
N ASN A 115 -7.45 -1.10 -12.01
CA ASN A 115 -7.16 -2.50 -11.73
C ASN A 115 -6.67 -2.61 -10.28
N PHE A 116 -7.50 -3.14 -9.37
CA PHE A 116 -7.17 -3.32 -7.97
C PHE A 116 -6.80 -4.78 -7.66
N ALA A 117 -5.55 -5.01 -7.25
CA ALA A 117 -5.06 -6.34 -6.90
C ALA A 117 -3.92 -6.26 -5.87
N GLY A 118 -3.32 -7.41 -5.53
CA GLY A 118 -2.05 -7.43 -4.81
C GLY A 118 -0.96 -6.70 -5.61
N SER A 119 -0.14 -5.88 -4.94
CA SER A 119 0.88 -5.10 -5.66
C SER A 119 1.90 -5.98 -6.40
N ASP A 120 2.13 -7.21 -5.94
CA ASP A 120 2.96 -8.21 -6.60
C ASP A 120 2.36 -8.71 -7.92
N GLN A 121 1.05 -8.95 -7.94
CA GLN A 121 0.31 -9.31 -9.15
C GLN A 121 0.33 -8.17 -10.17
N LEU A 122 0.05 -6.93 -9.71
CA LEU A 122 0.08 -5.75 -10.56
C LEU A 122 1.47 -5.49 -11.15
N ALA A 123 2.52 -5.58 -10.33
CA ALA A 123 3.90 -5.45 -10.81
C ALA A 123 4.24 -6.49 -11.87
N THR A 124 3.79 -7.74 -11.67
CA THR A 124 3.97 -8.81 -12.65
C THR A 124 3.23 -8.53 -13.96
N GLN A 125 1.97 -8.08 -13.88
CA GLN A 125 1.17 -7.73 -15.06
C GLN A 125 1.82 -6.60 -15.87
N ILE A 126 2.29 -5.53 -15.21
CA ILE A 126 2.98 -4.41 -15.86
C ILE A 126 4.24 -4.92 -16.56
N SER A 127 5.09 -5.68 -15.85
CA SER A 127 6.34 -6.23 -16.44
C SER A 127 6.10 -7.25 -17.57
N GLN A 128 4.86 -7.75 -17.71
CA GLN A 128 4.42 -8.58 -18.83
C GLN A 128 3.76 -7.78 -19.96
N GLY A 129 3.76 -6.45 -19.86
CA GLY A 129 3.24 -5.54 -20.90
C GLY A 129 1.74 -5.26 -20.79
N ALA A 130 1.11 -5.48 -19.61
CA ALA A 130 -0.28 -5.08 -19.42
C ALA A 130 -0.40 -3.54 -19.54
N PRO A 131 -1.43 -3.04 -20.24
CA PRO A 131 -1.61 -1.61 -20.43
C PRO A 131 -1.94 -0.95 -19.08
N ALA A 132 -1.05 -0.08 -18.63
CA ALA A 132 -1.25 0.76 -17.46
C ALA A 132 -0.64 2.13 -17.71
N ASP A 133 -1.21 3.16 -17.14
CA ASP A 133 -0.69 4.53 -17.21
C ASP A 133 -0.03 4.95 -15.90
N VAL A 134 -0.56 4.43 -14.77
CA VAL A 134 -0.08 4.72 -13.41
C VAL A 134 0.00 3.44 -12.59
N PHE A 135 1.04 3.31 -11.79
CA PHE A 135 1.17 2.25 -10.78
C PHE A 135 1.26 2.84 -9.38
N ALA A 136 0.38 2.39 -8.46
CA ALA A 136 0.33 2.74 -7.05
C ALA A 136 0.47 1.49 -6.19
N SER A 137 1.62 1.29 -5.58
CA SER A 137 1.97 0.08 -4.82
C SER A 137 1.82 0.27 -3.31
N ALA A 138 1.51 -0.81 -2.57
CA ALA A 138 1.48 -0.81 -1.10
C ALA A 138 2.86 -1.05 -0.46
N ASN A 139 3.93 -1.18 -1.24
CA ASN A 139 5.30 -1.18 -0.75
C ASN A 139 6.30 -0.77 -1.83
N LYS A 140 7.49 -0.38 -1.37
CA LYS A 140 8.60 -0.02 -2.26
C LYS A 140 9.12 -1.22 -3.06
N LYS A 141 9.13 -2.43 -2.47
CA LYS A 141 9.66 -3.64 -3.12
C LYS A 141 8.99 -3.92 -4.47
N GLN A 142 7.67 -3.83 -4.55
CA GLN A 142 6.95 -4.08 -5.79
C GLN A 142 7.09 -2.92 -6.79
N MET A 143 7.23 -1.69 -6.32
CA MET A 143 7.62 -0.57 -7.18
C MET A 143 9.01 -0.78 -7.78
N ASP A 144 9.99 -1.22 -6.98
CA ASP A 144 11.36 -1.52 -7.44
C ASP A 144 11.40 -2.64 -8.48
N VAL A 145 10.48 -3.62 -8.44
CA VAL A 145 10.34 -4.65 -9.50
C VAL A 145 10.03 -4.01 -10.84
N VAL A 146 9.04 -3.10 -10.88
CA VAL A 146 8.61 -2.42 -12.13
C VAL A 146 9.69 -1.43 -12.62
N ILE A 147 10.37 -0.74 -11.70
CA ILE A 147 11.52 0.12 -12.04
C ILE A 147 12.66 -0.72 -12.64
N THR A 148 12.96 -1.88 -12.06
CA THR A 148 14.04 -2.77 -12.52
C THR A 148 13.72 -3.39 -13.88
N ALA A 149 12.44 -3.64 -14.16
CA ALA A 149 11.96 -4.08 -15.47
C ALA A 149 12.08 -2.98 -16.55
N GLY A 150 12.25 -1.72 -16.13
CA GLY A 150 12.39 -0.57 -17.03
C GLY A 150 11.08 0.10 -17.42
N ASP A 151 9.97 -0.30 -16.80
CA ASP A 151 8.62 0.22 -17.07
C ASP A 151 8.32 1.54 -16.36
N ILE A 152 9.15 1.91 -15.37
CA ILE A 152 9.12 3.20 -14.68
C ILE A 152 10.53 3.80 -14.70
N VAL A 153 10.63 5.12 -14.94
CA VAL A 153 11.90 5.84 -14.85
C VAL A 153 12.31 5.94 -13.38
N SER A 154 13.47 5.38 -13.03
CA SER A 154 13.99 5.40 -11.65
C SER A 154 14.11 6.83 -11.12
N GLY A 155 13.64 7.05 -9.88
CA GLY A 155 13.66 8.35 -9.23
C GLY A 155 12.44 9.22 -9.50
N THR A 156 11.49 8.76 -10.34
CA THR A 156 10.22 9.47 -10.55
C THR A 156 9.13 9.02 -9.58
N GLU A 157 9.29 7.85 -8.96
CA GLU A 157 8.35 7.38 -7.96
C GLU A 157 8.29 8.30 -6.74
N ARG A 158 7.09 8.50 -6.21
CA ARG A 158 6.83 9.32 -5.01
C ARG A 158 6.05 8.53 -3.98
N THR A 159 6.51 8.52 -2.74
CA THR A 159 5.70 8.00 -1.64
C THR A 159 4.59 9.00 -1.33
N PHE A 160 3.33 8.61 -1.49
CA PHE A 160 2.19 9.52 -1.34
C PHE A 160 1.42 9.34 -0.04
N VAL A 161 1.39 8.13 0.54
CA VAL A 161 0.81 7.84 1.85
C VAL A 161 1.56 6.71 2.55
N ARG A 162 1.23 6.51 3.83
CA ARG A 162 1.65 5.37 4.64
C ARG A 162 0.45 4.70 5.29
N ASN A 163 0.66 3.50 5.81
CA ASN A 163 -0.37 2.71 6.46
C ASN A 163 0.21 1.87 7.60
N ARG A 164 -0.65 1.34 8.47
CA ARG A 164 -0.29 0.47 9.60
C ARG A 164 -1.05 -0.84 9.51
N LEU A 165 -0.51 -1.87 10.12
CA LEU A 165 -1.21 -3.14 10.29
C LEU A 165 -2.08 -3.12 11.54
N ALA A 166 -3.17 -3.89 11.47
CA ALA A 166 -3.99 -4.28 12.61
C ALA A 166 -4.35 -5.77 12.50
N VAL A 167 -4.56 -6.41 13.63
CA VAL A 167 -5.21 -7.72 13.68
C VAL A 167 -6.72 -7.49 13.67
N VAL A 168 -7.43 -8.26 12.86
CA VAL A 168 -8.89 -8.23 12.77
C VAL A 168 -9.47 -9.60 13.08
N TYR A 169 -10.68 -9.63 13.64
CA TYR A 169 -11.43 -10.83 13.97
C TYR A 169 -12.94 -10.60 13.79
N PRO A 170 -13.76 -11.64 13.56
CA PRO A 170 -15.20 -11.49 13.47
C PRO A 170 -15.83 -10.86 14.70
N LYS A 171 -16.93 -10.13 14.54
CA LYS A 171 -17.60 -9.38 15.62
C LYS A 171 -17.89 -10.20 16.87
N ASP A 172 -18.36 -11.42 16.70
CA ASP A 172 -18.69 -12.37 17.76
C ASP A 172 -17.47 -13.08 18.36
N ASN A 173 -16.29 -12.85 17.79
CA ASN A 173 -14.98 -13.32 18.26
C ASN A 173 -14.97 -14.81 18.65
N PRO A 174 -15.29 -15.74 17.75
CA PRO A 174 -15.37 -17.17 18.08
C PRO A 174 -14.03 -17.75 18.55
N GLY A 175 -12.92 -17.20 18.08
CA GLY A 175 -11.55 -17.57 18.50
C GLY A 175 -11.13 -16.99 19.84
N GLY A 176 -11.92 -16.12 20.46
CA GLY A 176 -11.58 -15.47 21.73
C GLY A 176 -10.28 -14.65 21.67
N VAL A 177 -10.03 -13.95 20.55
CA VAL A 177 -8.81 -13.14 20.32
C VAL A 177 -8.96 -11.81 21.04
N MET A 178 -8.32 -11.68 22.21
CA MET A 178 -8.38 -10.49 23.06
C MET A 178 -7.05 -9.75 23.15
N ALA A 179 -5.95 -10.40 22.77
CA ALA A 179 -4.60 -9.85 22.76
C ALA A 179 -3.79 -10.46 21.61
N LEU A 180 -2.73 -9.78 21.17
CA LEU A 180 -1.87 -10.26 20.07
C LEU A 180 -1.29 -11.65 20.33
N LYS A 181 -0.96 -11.98 21.58
CA LYS A 181 -0.47 -13.31 21.96
C LYS A 181 -1.49 -14.44 21.72
N ASP A 182 -2.78 -14.10 21.67
CA ASP A 182 -3.84 -15.07 21.44
C ASP A 182 -3.82 -15.66 20.03
N LEU A 183 -3.12 -15.03 19.09
CA LEU A 183 -2.89 -15.58 17.76
C LEU A 183 -2.16 -16.93 17.79
N ALA A 184 -1.41 -17.21 18.87
CA ALA A 184 -0.74 -18.50 19.07
C ALA A 184 -1.62 -19.56 19.78
N LYS A 185 -2.90 -19.29 20.05
CA LYS A 185 -3.81 -20.29 20.63
C LYS A 185 -3.94 -21.50 19.70
N PRO A 186 -3.81 -22.74 20.21
CA PRO A 186 -4.00 -23.93 19.39
C PRO A 186 -5.39 -24.01 18.75
N GLY A 187 -5.44 -24.35 17.45
CA GLY A 187 -6.70 -24.54 16.73
C GLY A 187 -7.37 -23.25 16.24
N LEU A 188 -6.76 -22.08 16.49
CA LEU A 188 -7.23 -20.82 15.92
C LEU A 188 -7.08 -20.86 14.39
N LYS A 189 -8.10 -20.45 13.65
CA LYS A 189 -8.05 -20.34 12.20
C LYS A 189 -7.60 -18.95 11.82
N ILE A 190 -6.37 -18.80 11.32
CA ILE A 190 -5.82 -17.54 10.88
C ILE A 190 -5.80 -17.47 9.36
N VAL A 191 -6.11 -16.30 8.81
CA VAL A 191 -5.95 -15.99 7.39
C VAL A 191 -4.97 -14.84 7.22
N LEU A 192 -3.99 -15.01 6.35
CA LEU A 192 -3.00 -14.00 6.00
C LEU A 192 -2.99 -13.79 4.50
N ALA A 193 -2.46 -12.67 4.02
CA ALA A 193 -2.10 -12.56 2.62
C ALA A 193 -0.81 -13.34 2.33
N ASN A 194 -0.64 -13.77 1.08
CA ASN A 194 0.58 -14.46 0.64
C ASN A 194 1.82 -13.58 0.93
N LYS A 195 2.95 -14.22 1.20
CA LYS A 195 4.22 -13.54 1.50
C LYS A 195 4.76 -12.62 0.41
N SER A 196 4.32 -12.79 -0.84
CA SER A 196 4.65 -11.89 -1.96
C SER A 196 3.86 -10.59 -1.92
N VAL A 197 2.66 -10.62 -1.34
CA VAL A 197 1.77 -9.47 -1.17
C VAL A 197 2.33 -8.55 -0.08
N PRO A 198 2.30 -7.22 -0.25
CA PRO A 198 2.84 -6.28 0.75
C PRO A 198 2.37 -6.53 2.18
N VAL A 199 1.06 -6.63 2.43
CA VAL A 199 0.52 -6.86 3.77
C VAL A 199 0.96 -8.21 4.36
N GLY A 200 1.10 -9.25 3.53
CA GLY A 200 1.62 -10.55 3.94
C GLY A 200 3.09 -10.47 4.36
N THR A 201 3.93 -9.77 3.59
CA THR A 201 5.33 -9.49 3.98
C THR A 201 5.37 -8.80 5.36
N TYR A 202 4.58 -7.75 5.56
CA TYR A 202 4.56 -6.99 6.81
C TYR A 202 3.96 -7.78 7.99
N ALA A 203 2.99 -8.68 7.74
CA ALA A 203 2.47 -9.59 8.75
C ALA A 203 3.57 -10.54 9.25
N LEU A 204 4.37 -11.10 8.35
CA LEU A 204 5.52 -11.94 8.72
C LEU A 204 6.57 -11.14 9.50
N ASP A 205 6.84 -9.90 9.13
CA ASP A 205 7.75 -9.01 9.86
C ASP A 205 7.26 -8.75 11.29
N PHE A 206 5.95 -8.50 11.46
CA PHE A 206 5.34 -8.36 12.78
C PHE A 206 5.55 -9.61 13.65
N LEU A 207 5.22 -10.80 13.13
CA LEU A 207 5.38 -12.05 13.85
C LEU A 207 6.86 -12.31 14.23
N ALA A 208 7.78 -12.02 13.31
CA ALA A 208 9.22 -12.17 13.54
C ALA A 208 9.75 -11.18 14.59
N LYS A 209 9.24 -9.94 14.62
CA LYS A 209 9.59 -8.95 15.65
C LYS A 209 9.04 -9.36 17.00
N ALA A 210 7.77 -9.79 17.07
CA ALA A 210 7.13 -10.23 18.30
C ALA A 210 7.89 -11.41 18.94
N SER A 211 8.31 -12.40 18.16
CA SER A 211 9.07 -13.56 18.67
C SER A 211 10.43 -13.21 19.30
N LYS A 212 10.91 -11.97 19.13
CA LYS A 212 12.16 -11.51 19.76
C LYS A 212 11.94 -10.82 21.09
N LEU A 213 10.68 -10.55 21.46
CA LEU A 213 10.37 -9.87 22.71
C LEU A 213 10.11 -10.88 23.85
N PRO A 214 10.50 -10.56 25.10
CA PRO A 214 10.32 -11.46 26.25
C PRO A 214 8.86 -11.84 26.53
N GLU A 215 7.91 -10.96 26.23
CA GLU A 215 6.47 -11.21 26.43
C GLU A 215 5.88 -12.19 25.40
N TYR A 216 6.58 -12.45 24.30
CA TYR A 216 6.30 -13.48 23.31
C TYR A 216 7.45 -14.49 23.34
N THR A 217 7.18 -15.76 23.18
CA THR A 217 8.24 -16.78 23.09
C THR A 217 8.83 -16.81 21.67
N ALA A 218 10.02 -17.40 21.50
CA ALA A 218 10.61 -17.64 20.18
C ALA A 218 9.68 -18.48 19.27
N GLU A 219 8.82 -19.29 19.88
CA GLU A 219 7.83 -20.14 19.19
C GLU A 219 6.57 -19.38 18.77
N PHE A 220 6.42 -18.10 19.12
CA PHE A 220 5.21 -17.33 18.76
C PHE A 220 4.96 -17.31 17.26
N SER A 221 5.93 -16.88 16.46
CA SER A 221 5.77 -16.84 14.99
C SER A 221 5.53 -18.24 14.39
N PRO A 222 6.32 -19.28 14.68
CA PRO A 222 6.03 -20.64 14.21
C PRO A 222 4.64 -21.12 14.57
N THR A 223 4.18 -20.90 15.82
CA THR A 223 2.87 -21.31 16.29
C THR A 223 1.73 -20.58 15.58
N VAL A 224 1.85 -19.25 15.41
CA VAL A 224 0.86 -18.46 14.64
C VAL A 224 0.80 -18.94 13.20
N LEU A 225 1.95 -19.20 12.57
CA LEU A 225 1.99 -19.67 11.18
C LEU A 225 1.42 -21.08 11.02
N ALA A 226 1.54 -21.94 12.04
CA ALA A 226 0.88 -23.26 12.05
C ALA A 226 -0.65 -23.16 12.12
N ASN A 227 -1.19 -22.06 12.64
CA ASN A 227 -2.63 -21.77 12.67
C ASN A 227 -3.17 -21.18 11.36
N VAL A 228 -2.31 -20.86 10.39
CA VAL A 228 -2.75 -20.28 9.12
C VAL A 228 -3.41 -21.34 8.25
N VAL A 229 -4.70 -21.16 8.02
CA VAL A 229 -5.52 -22.08 7.21
C VAL A 229 -5.58 -21.67 5.74
N SER A 230 -5.26 -20.42 5.41
CA SER A 230 -5.29 -19.92 4.04
C SER A 230 -4.41 -18.70 3.86
N TYR A 231 -3.83 -18.58 2.66
CA TYR A 231 -3.06 -17.42 2.22
C TYR A 231 -3.75 -16.77 1.03
N GLU A 232 -4.11 -15.51 1.17
CA GLU A 232 -4.92 -14.76 0.21
C GLU A 232 -4.05 -13.96 -0.77
N GLU A 233 -4.61 -13.69 -1.93
CA GLU A 233 -3.95 -12.95 -3.01
C GLU A 233 -3.85 -11.43 -2.77
N ASN A 234 -4.65 -10.88 -1.86
CA ASN A 234 -4.60 -9.46 -1.49
C ASN A 234 -5.28 -9.23 -0.13
N VAL A 235 -5.16 -8.01 0.40
CA VAL A 235 -5.67 -7.65 1.73
C VAL A 235 -7.20 -7.66 1.80
N LYS A 236 -7.90 -7.31 0.72
CA LYS A 236 -9.39 -7.33 0.70
C LYS A 236 -9.94 -8.74 0.79
N ALA A 237 -9.25 -9.73 0.20
CA ALA A 237 -9.61 -11.14 0.35
C ALA A 237 -9.43 -11.62 1.79
N VAL A 238 -8.36 -11.21 2.50
CA VAL A 238 -8.19 -11.46 3.94
C VAL A 238 -9.37 -10.88 4.73
N LEU A 239 -9.67 -9.59 4.50
CA LEU A 239 -10.77 -8.92 5.20
C LEU A 239 -12.13 -9.59 4.95
N SER A 240 -12.38 -10.00 3.71
CA SER A 240 -13.63 -10.69 3.33
C SER A 240 -13.84 -11.99 4.11
N LYS A 241 -12.79 -12.80 4.27
CA LYS A 241 -12.87 -14.05 5.05
C LYS A 241 -13.19 -13.80 6.52
N ILE A 242 -12.66 -12.72 7.09
CA ILE A 242 -12.97 -12.34 8.47
C ILE A 242 -14.41 -11.85 8.58
N THR A 243 -14.88 -11.00 7.68
CA THR A 243 -16.27 -10.48 7.70
C THR A 243 -17.31 -11.56 7.46
N LEU A 244 -16.97 -12.62 6.71
CA LEU A 244 -17.80 -13.79 6.47
C LEU A 244 -17.74 -14.84 7.58
N GLY A 245 -16.85 -14.67 8.57
CA GLY A 245 -16.65 -15.63 9.66
C GLY A 245 -15.97 -16.94 9.23
N GLU A 246 -15.25 -16.94 8.09
CA GLU A 246 -14.53 -18.12 7.58
C GLU A 246 -13.22 -18.38 8.34
N ALA A 247 -12.72 -17.37 9.06
CA ALA A 247 -11.54 -17.47 9.91
C ALA A 247 -11.72 -16.67 11.21
N ASP A 248 -10.97 -17.04 12.23
CA ASP A 248 -11.06 -16.47 13.58
C ASP A 248 -10.22 -15.18 13.72
N ALA A 249 -9.16 -15.03 12.93
CA ALA A 249 -8.31 -13.84 12.93
C ALA A 249 -7.60 -13.66 11.57
N GLY A 250 -7.24 -12.41 11.28
CA GLY A 250 -6.44 -12.04 10.13
C GLY A 250 -5.62 -10.78 10.39
N ILE A 251 -4.67 -10.48 9.50
CA ILE A 251 -3.87 -9.26 9.57
C ILE A 251 -4.11 -8.46 8.29
N VAL A 252 -4.58 -7.23 8.47
CA VAL A 252 -4.90 -6.27 7.40
C VAL A 252 -4.29 -4.90 7.72
N TYR A 253 -4.49 -3.91 6.86
CA TYR A 253 -4.17 -2.54 7.23
C TYR A 253 -5.31 -1.90 8.03
N THR A 254 -4.98 -0.93 8.88
CA THR A 254 -5.97 -0.16 9.66
C THR A 254 -7.02 0.51 8.76
N THR A 255 -6.61 0.96 7.57
CA THR A 255 -7.53 1.53 6.57
C THR A 255 -8.52 0.52 6.04
N ASP A 256 -8.12 -0.74 5.83
CA ASP A 256 -9.04 -1.81 5.39
C ASP A 256 -10.02 -2.16 6.49
N ALA A 257 -9.56 -2.30 7.73
CA ALA A 257 -10.43 -2.53 8.88
C ALA A 257 -11.48 -1.41 9.05
N ALA A 258 -11.10 -0.15 8.83
CA ALA A 258 -11.99 1.01 8.93
C ALA A 258 -13.08 1.04 7.84
N THR A 259 -12.96 0.27 6.76
CA THR A 259 -14.02 0.17 5.73
C THR A 259 -15.22 -0.65 6.19
N VAL A 260 -15.07 -1.53 7.19
CA VAL A 260 -16.14 -2.33 7.74
C VAL A 260 -16.96 -1.50 8.71
N LYS A 261 -18.20 -1.22 8.33
CA LYS A 261 -19.13 -0.41 9.13
C LYS A 261 -19.89 -1.28 10.14
N ASP A 262 -20.59 -0.63 11.06
CA ASP A 262 -21.54 -1.21 12.01
C ASP A 262 -20.95 -2.30 12.95
N GLY A 263 -19.64 -2.21 13.23
CA GLY A 263 -18.97 -3.15 14.13
C GLY A 263 -18.99 -4.60 13.61
N GLY A 264 -18.92 -4.80 12.27
CA GLY A 264 -18.88 -6.13 11.65
C GLY A 264 -17.62 -6.93 11.96
N ILE A 265 -16.57 -6.29 12.49
CA ILE A 265 -15.33 -6.91 12.96
C ILE A 265 -14.84 -6.26 14.25
N GLY A 266 -14.03 -6.98 15.02
CA GLY A 266 -13.18 -6.41 16.06
C GLY A 266 -11.76 -6.21 15.56
N THR A 267 -11.02 -5.31 16.22
CA THR A 267 -9.64 -4.98 15.88
C THR A 267 -8.74 -5.01 17.11
N LEU A 268 -7.48 -5.43 16.92
CA LEU A 268 -6.41 -5.22 17.90
C LEU A 268 -5.28 -4.43 17.23
N ASP A 269 -4.86 -3.38 17.90
CA ASP A 269 -3.73 -2.57 17.44
C ASP A 269 -2.42 -3.33 17.59
N ILE A 270 -1.56 -3.22 16.60
CA ILE A 270 -0.19 -3.70 16.67
C ILE A 270 0.68 -2.51 17.08
N PRO A 271 1.35 -2.55 18.24
CA PRO A 271 2.21 -1.47 18.73
C PRO A 271 3.31 -1.10 17.73
N ASP A 272 3.73 0.15 17.72
CA ASP A 272 4.69 0.69 16.74
C ASP A 272 6.04 -0.03 16.70
N ASN A 273 6.52 -0.52 17.82
CA ASN A 273 7.75 -1.30 17.90
C ASN A 273 7.64 -2.68 17.22
N LEU A 274 6.42 -3.19 17.06
CA LEU A 274 6.11 -4.44 16.35
C LEU A 274 5.59 -4.19 14.93
N ASN A 275 4.91 -3.08 14.71
CA ASN A 275 4.34 -2.73 13.41
C ASN A 275 5.44 -2.43 12.38
N THR A 276 5.09 -2.55 11.11
CA THR A 276 5.88 -2.03 9.99
C THR A 276 5.03 -1.00 9.27
N ILE A 277 5.51 0.25 9.27
CA ILE A 277 4.82 1.32 8.58
C ILE A 277 4.97 1.11 7.07
N ALA A 278 3.88 0.73 6.42
CA ALA A 278 3.83 0.51 4.99
C ALA A 278 3.93 1.86 4.24
N SER A 279 4.87 1.97 3.31
CA SER A 279 5.04 3.14 2.45
C SER A 279 4.49 2.84 1.06
N TYR A 280 3.61 3.70 0.58
CA TYR A 280 2.91 3.56 -0.70
C TYR A 280 3.52 4.48 -1.74
N PRO A 281 4.35 3.97 -2.66
CA PRO A 281 4.84 4.72 -3.81
C PRO A 281 3.83 4.71 -4.96
N ILE A 282 3.83 5.81 -5.74
CA ILE A 282 3.08 5.99 -6.99
C ILE A 282 4.04 6.51 -8.07
N ALA A 283 3.85 6.07 -9.29
CA ALA A 283 4.60 6.56 -10.46
C ALA A 283 3.79 6.39 -11.74
N THR A 284 4.14 7.16 -12.77
CA THR A 284 3.65 6.97 -14.14
C THR A 284 4.41 5.83 -14.82
N ILE A 285 3.73 5.09 -15.69
CA ILE A 285 4.35 4.08 -16.55
C ILE A 285 5.05 4.79 -17.73
N LYS A 286 6.29 4.37 -18.00
CA LYS A 286 7.19 5.01 -18.97
C LYS A 286 6.60 5.08 -20.38
N ASP A 287 5.98 3.99 -20.83
CA ASP A 287 5.44 3.85 -22.18
C ASP A 287 3.93 4.10 -22.24
N SER A 288 3.38 4.81 -21.23
CA SER A 288 1.99 5.26 -21.22
C SER A 288 1.67 6.13 -22.44
N LYS A 289 0.58 5.82 -23.13
CA LYS A 289 0.05 6.64 -24.21
C LYS A 289 -0.63 7.92 -23.72
N ASN A 290 -0.94 7.96 -22.41
CA ASN A 290 -1.61 9.05 -21.72
C ASN A 290 -0.68 9.74 -20.72
N ALA A 291 0.64 9.82 -21.01
CA ALA A 291 1.67 10.23 -20.05
C ALA A 291 1.37 11.58 -19.35
N GLU A 292 0.83 12.56 -20.10
CA GLU A 292 0.46 13.87 -19.53
C GLU A 292 -0.71 13.76 -18.54
N LEU A 293 -1.75 12.97 -18.88
CA LEU A 293 -2.90 12.74 -18.02
C LEU A 293 -2.50 11.88 -16.79
N ALA A 294 -1.61 10.90 -16.99
CA ALA A 294 -1.04 10.08 -15.93
C ALA A 294 -0.27 10.94 -14.91
N GLN A 295 0.55 11.88 -15.39
CA GLN A 295 1.26 12.81 -14.51
C GLN A 295 0.30 13.71 -13.73
N LYS A 296 -0.73 14.25 -14.39
CA LYS A 296 -1.78 15.04 -13.71
C LYS A 296 -2.49 14.23 -12.62
N PHE A 297 -2.74 12.95 -12.86
CA PHE A 297 -3.33 12.07 -11.84
C PHE A 297 -2.39 11.86 -10.66
N VAL A 298 -1.11 11.58 -10.91
CA VAL A 298 -0.09 11.47 -9.85
C VAL A 298 -0.02 12.77 -9.04
N ASP A 299 0.02 13.92 -9.70
CA ASP A 299 0.07 15.24 -9.05
C ASP A 299 -1.21 15.51 -8.24
N TYR A 300 -2.38 15.09 -8.73
CA TYR A 300 -3.65 15.18 -8.01
C TYR A 300 -3.65 14.31 -6.73
N VAL A 301 -3.16 13.07 -6.82
CA VAL A 301 -3.03 12.17 -5.66
C VAL A 301 -2.10 12.75 -4.60
N LEU A 302 -1.01 13.39 -5.04
CA LEU A 302 -0.04 14.06 -4.16
C LEU A 302 -0.54 15.42 -3.64
N GLY A 303 -1.49 16.03 -4.35
CA GLY A 303 -2.06 17.33 -4.04
C GLY A 303 -3.05 17.33 -2.87
N PRO A 304 -3.47 18.52 -2.42
CA PRO A 304 -4.34 18.66 -1.24
C PRO A 304 -5.65 17.87 -1.34
N GLU A 305 -6.29 17.86 -2.50
CA GLU A 305 -7.57 17.19 -2.74
C GLU A 305 -7.43 15.66 -2.60
N GLY A 306 -6.44 15.07 -3.27
CA GLY A 306 -6.15 13.64 -3.18
C GLY A 306 -5.74 13.24 -1.77
N GLN A 307 -4.89 14.04 -1.11
CA GLN A 307 -4.45 13.78 0.26
C GLN A 307 -5.61 13.89 1.27
N GLN A 308 -6.54 14.83 1.09
CA GLN A 308 -7.74 14.93 1.92
C GLN A 308 -8.59 13.65 1.86
N VAL A 309 -8.79 13.12 0.66
CA VAL A 309 -9.51 11.84 0.49
C VAL A 309 -8.76 10.72 1.22
N LEU A 310 -7.45 10.59 1.00
CA LEU A 310 -6.64 9.54 1.61
C LEU A 310 -6.67 9.59 3.14
N VAL A 311 -6.54 10.78 3.74
CA VAL A 311 -6.65 10.98 5.20
C VAL A 311 -8.04 10.59 5.71
N LYS A 312 -9.12 10.95 4.98
CA LYS A 312 -10.49 10.56 5.34
C LYS A 312 -10.67 9.04 5.39
N TYR A 313 -9.92 8.29 4.57
CA TYR A 313 -9.90 6.83 4.58
C TYR A 313 -8.87 6.24 5.54
N GLY A 314 -8.23 7.06 6.40
CA GLY A 314 -7.35 6.60 7.47
C GLY A 314 -5.89 6.38 7.05
N PHE A 315 -5.51 6.76 5.84
CA PHE A 315 -4.11 6.73 5.43
C PHE A 315 -3.32 7.83 6.15
N ILE A 316 -2.05 7.55 6.41
CA ILE A 316 -1.13 8.49 7.04
C ILE A 316 -0.46 9.30 5.91
N PRO A 317 -0.66 10.63 5.87
CA PRO A 317 -0.07 11.46 4.82
C PRO A 317 1.46 11.47 4.90
N THR A 318 2.14 11.56 3.76
CA THR A 318 3.57 11.82 3.71
C THR A 318 3.79 13.32 3.61
N ILE A 319 4.38 13.90 4.64
CA ILE A 319 4.76 15.30 4.61
C ILE A 319 5.88 15.46 3.58
N GLY A 320 5.64 16.21 2.50
CA GLY A 320 6.63 16.55 1.48
C GLY A 320 6.41 16.01 0.07
N SER A 321 5.23 15.47 -0.27
CA SER A 321 4.95 14.89 -1.60
C SER A 321 4.22 15.83 -2.57
N ALA A 322 4.49 17.13 -2.54
CA ALA A 322 4.03 18.07 -3.57
C ALA A 322 5.24 18.76 -4.20
N SER A 323 5.79 18.15 -5.25
CA SER A 323 6.60 18.88 -6.23
C SER A 323 5.64 19.55 -7.21
N GLY A 324 5.45 20.86 -7.09
CA GLY A 324 4.78 21.65 -8.12
C GLY A 324 3.81 22.75 -7.67
N ALA A 325 3.20 22.65 -6.50
CA ALA A 325 2.56 23.80 -5.85
C ALA A 325 3.19 23.95 -4.47
N ALA A 326 3.42 25.19 -4.03
CA ALA A 326 3.98 25.43 -2.70
C ALA A 326 3.17 24.63 -1.66
N PRO A 327 3.80 23.72 -0.87
CA PRO A 327 3.06 22.91 0.08
C PRO A 327 2.41 23.85 1.07
N THR A 328 1.10 23.76 1.22
CA THR A 328 0.47 24.23 2.43
C THR A 328 0.98 23.32 3.53
N ALA A 329 2.06 23.74 4.20
CA ALA A 329 2.68 23.03 5.30
C ALA A 329 1.57 22.66 6.29
N VAL A 330 1.48 21.35 6.66
CA VAL A 330 0.55 20.91 7.70
C VAL A 330 0.88 21.73 8.95
N PRO A 331 -0.08 22.49 9.52
CA PRO A 331 0.20 23.27 10.69
C PRO A 331 0.67 22.36 11.83
N LEU A 332 1.70 22.79 12.55
CA LEU A 332 2.12 22.12 13.76
C LEU A 332 1.08 22.39 14.86
N ALA A 333 0.40 21.36 15.32
CA ALA A 333 -0.55 21.46 16.41
C ALA A 333 0.17 21.29 17.76
N ILE A 334 -0.06 22.23 18.68
CA ILE A 334 0.37 22.14 20.08
C ILE A 334 -0.88 22.08 20.95
N GLY A 335 -1.05 21.02 21.75
CA GLY A 335 -2.27 20.77 22.49
C GLY A 335 -2.06 19.90 23.74
N GLY A 336 -3.14 19.33 24.27
CA GLY A 336 -3.13 18.57 25.51
C GLY A 336 -3.37 19.45 26.73
N MET A 337 -2.56 19.31 27.78
CA MET A 337 -2.65 20.13 29.00
C MET A 337 -2.11 21.56 28.79
N VAL A 338 -2.77 22.32 27.91
CA VAL A 338 -2.48 23.72 27.63
C VAL A 338 -3.74 24.57 27.78
N ASP A 339 -3.59 25.87 28.03
CA ASP A 339 -4.72 26.80 28.12
C ASP A 339 -5.28 27.17 26.74
N THR A 340 -4.38 27.38 25.77
CA THR A 340 -4.72 27.78 24.41
C THR A 340 -4.01 26.86 23.42
N PRO A 341 -4.71 25.90 22.80
CA PRO A 341 -4.11 25.09 21.73
C PRO A 341 -3.62 25.98 20.58
N VAL A 342 -2.39 25.70 20.10
CA VAL A 342 -1.74 26.47 19.03
C VAL A 342 -1.75 25.64 17.75
N SER A 343 -2.10 26.25 16.63
CA SER A 343 -1.94 25.70 15.28
C SER A 343 -1.01 26.59 14.49
N LEU A 344 0.25 26.17 14.35
CA LEU A 344 1.33 26.96 13.79
C LEU A 344 1.51 26.63 12.31
N THR A 345 1.08 27.51 11.42
CA THR A 345 1.37 27.41 9.98
C THR A 345 2.81 27.81 9.69
N LEU A 346 3.35 27.41 8.53
CA LEU A 346 4.70 27.81 8.11
C LEU A 346 4.83 29.34 8.03
N ASP A 347 3.80 30.03 7.52
CA ASP A 347 3.80 31.50 7.44
C ASP A 347 3.81 32.17 8.82
N ALA A 348 3.08 31.59 9.78
CA ALA A 348 3.09 32.06 11.16
C ALA A 348 4.45 31.77 11.82
N PHE A 349 5.01 30.56 11.59
CA PHE A 349 6.34 30.17 12.07
C PHE A 349 7.44 31.09 11.58
N ASN A 350 7.43 31.46 10.29
CA ASN A 350 8.45 32.33 9.69
C ASN A 350 8.41 33.77 10.21
N LYS A 351 7.31 34.18 10.87
CA LYS A 351 7.15 35.50 11.49
C LYS A 351 7.59 35.54 12.95
N LEU A 352 7.86 34.38 13.56
CA LEU A 352 8.34 34.29 14.93
C LEU A 352 9.85 34.52 15.00
N ASP A 353 10.32 34.97 16.15
CA ASP A 353 11.75 35.13 16.41
C ASP A 353 12.47 33.78 16.37
N GLN A 354 13.48 33.67 15.53
CA GLN A 354 14.25 32.45 15.33
C GLN A 354 15.67 32.62 15.87
N VAL A 355 16.16 31.58 16.51
CA VAL A 355 17.53 31.49 17.05
C VAL A 355 18.34 30.43 16.29
N GLU A 356 19.67 30.55 16.35
CA GLU A 356 20.59 29.53 15.83
C GLU A 356 21.12 28.67 16.97
N VAL A 357 21.08 27.36 16.79
CA VAL A 357 21.51 26.37 17.77
C VAL A 357 22.42 25.35 17.11
N LYS A 358 23.53 25.00 17.79
CA LYS A 358 24.43 23.93 17.36
C LYS A 358 24.05 22.62 18.05
N ALA A 359 23.93 21.57 17.25
CA ALA A 359 23.64 20.23 17.77
C ALA A 359 24.31 19.14 16.90
N LYS A 360 24.62 18.00 17.52
CA LYS A 360 25.20 16.84 16.81
C LYS A 360 24.13 16.01 16.18
N ASP A 361 24.28 15.71 14.88
CA ASP A 361 23.39 14.82 14.14
C ASP A 361 23.58 13.33 14.53
N LYS A 362 22.83 12.41 13.88
CA LYS A 362 22.95 10.95 14.11
C LYS A 362 24.35 10.41 13.81
N GLY A 363 25.12 11.07 12.96
CA GLY A 363 26.51 10.72 12.61
C GLY A 363 27.54 11.33 13.55
N GLY A 364 27.13 12.13 14.53
CA GLY A 364 27.99 12.83 15.47
C GLY A 364 28.62 14.14 14.92
N ALA A 365 28.25 14.54 13.69
CA ALA A 365 28.70 15.80 13.11
C ALA A 365 27.92 16.97 13.70
N GLU A 366 28.63 18.04 14.07
CA GLU A 366 28.02 19.27 14.56
C GLU A 366 27.39 20.03 13.40
N GLN A 367 26.10 20.36 13.54
CA GLN A 367 25.33 21.11 12.58
C GLN A 367 24.69 22.33 13.25
N THR A 368 24.55 23.42 12.49
CA THR A 368 23.82 24.62 12.95
C THR A 368 22.38 24.54 12.44
N TYR A 369 21.44 24.65 13.35
CA TYR A 369 20.00 24.67 13.08
C TYR A 369 19.42 26.03 13.44
N LYS A 370 18.52 26.55 12.59
CA LYS A 370 17.79 27.79 12.83
C LYS A 370 16.32 27.46 13.07
N GLY A 371 15.74 28.02 14.13
CA GLY A 371 14.34 27.73 14.47
C GLY A 371 13.79 28.55 15.62
N VAL A 372 12.53 28.34 15.93
CA VAL A 372 11.82 29.02 17.02
C VAL A 372 12.04 28.26 18.32
N PRO A 373 12.39 28.93 19.43
CA PRO A 373 12.53 28.29 20.73
C PRO A 373 11.26 27.54 21.12
N LEU A 374 11.40 26.24 21.46
CA LEU A 374 10.27 25.42 21.87
C LEU A 374 9.64 25.93 23.16
N ALA A 375 10.45 26.47 24.06
CA ALA A 375 9.97 27.10 25.30
C ALA A 375 9.00 28.26 25.02
N ALA A 376 9.27 29.11 24.02
CA ALA A 376 8.39 30.22 23.64
C ALA A 376 7.05 29.73 23.09
N LEU A 377 7.04 28.62 22.33
CA LEU A 377 5.81 28.03 21.81
C LEU A 377 4.97 27.40 22.92
N LEU A 378 5.59 26.74 23.90
CA LEU A 378 4.90 26.16 25.06
C LEU A 378 4.38 27.27 26.01
N GLU A 379 5.11 28.36 26.18
CA GLU A 379 4.68 29.54 26.93
C GLU A 379 3.43 30.18 26.26
N GLN A 380 3.46 30.36 24.94
CA GLN A 380 2.33 30.86 24.17
C GLN A 380 1.09 29.97 24.29
N ALA A 381 1.30 28.65 24.36
CA ALA A 381 0.22 27.69 24.55
C ALA A 381 -0.34 27.69 25.99
N GLY A 382 0.43 28.17 26.98
CA GLY A 382 0.03 28.21 28.39
C GLY A 382 -0.03 26.80 28.99
N VAL A 383 1.12 26.19 29.27
CA VAL A 383 1.19 24.84 29.87
C VAL A 383 0.57 24.85 31.26
N LYS A 384 -0.42 23.98 31.48
CA LYS A 384 -1.15 23.87 32.75
C LYS A 384 -0.31 23.26 33.86
N SER A 385 -0.59 23.67 35.08
CA SER A 385 -0.02 23.05 36.28
C SER A 385 -0.41 21.56 36.34
N GLY A 386 0.57 20.70 36.61
CA GLY A 386 0.36 19.24 36.64
C GLY A 386 0.79 18.52 35.36
N ALA A 387 1.10 19.21 34.27
CA ALA A 387 1.74 18.61 33.11
C ALA A 387 3.13 18.09 33.46
N THR A 388 3.43 16.85 33.04
CA THR A 388 4.68 16.16 33.38
C THR A 388 5.46 15.68 32.16
N LYS A 389 4.82 15.61 31.00
CA LYS A 389 5.36 14.97 29.80
C LYS A 389 4.99 15.75 28.54
N VAL A 390 5.86 15.68 27.53
CA VAL A 390 5.60 16.18 26.17
C VAL A 390 5.83 15.04 25.19
N VAL A 391 4.85 14.83 24.30
CA VAL A 391 4.90 13.84 23.22
C VAL A 391 4.98 14.57 21.88
N PHE A 392 6.01 14.28 21.12
CA PHE A 392 6.23 14.76 19.76
C PHE A 392 5.75 13.70 18.78
N THR A 393 4.85 14.04 17.85
CA THR A 393 4.32 13.11 16.85
C THR A 393 4.69 13.60 15.45
N GLY A 394 5.37 12.75 14.69
CA GLY A 394 5.63 12.97 13.27
C GLY A 394 4.41 12.63 12.42
N GLY A 395 4.31 13.22 11.24
CA GLY A 395 3.28 12.87 10.26
C GLY A 395 3.36 11.42 9.76
N ASP A 396 4.47 10.73 10.04
CA ASP A 396 4.63 9.30 9.81
C ASP A 396 4.14 8.45 10.99
N GLY A 397 3.60 9.08 12.03
CA GLY A 397 3.14 8.45 13.25
C GLY A 397 4.27 8.07 14.22
N TYR A 398 5.53 8.38 13.90
CA TYR A 398 6.60 8.21 14.87
C TYR A 398 6.37 9.14 16.07
N THR A 399 6.52 8.63 17.28
CA THR A 399 6.39 9.39 18.51
C THR A 399 7.70 9.37 19.31
N ALA A 400 8.01 10.50 19.94
CA ALA A 400 9.07 10.60 20.93
C ALA A 400 8.53 11.33 22.16
N GLU A 401 8.91 10.85 23.33
CA GLU A 401 8.47 11.39 24.61
C GLU A 401 9.63 11.97 25.37
N LEU A 402 9.39 13.08 26.08
CA LEU A 402 10.29 13.68 27.04
C LEU A 402 9.52 14.13 28.28
N THR A 403 10.19 14.15 29.43
CA THR A 403 9.61 14.84 30.60
C THR A 403 9.58 16.34 30.33
N LEU A 404 8.55 17.00 30.83
CA LEU A 404 8.46 18.46 30.71
C LEU A 404 9.65 19.14 31.39
N ALA A 405 10.15 18.56 32.50
CA ALA A 405 11.32 19.08 33.22
C ALA A 405 12.60 19.02 32.38
N ASP A 406 12.87 17.89 31.70
CA ASP A 406 14.05 17.77 30.80
C ASP A 406 13.96 18.76 29.66
N LEU A 407 12.75 18.94 29.11
CA LEU A 407 12.54 19.90 28.01
C LEU A 407 12.71 21.36 28.45
N GLN A 408 12.24 21.72 29.66
CA GLN A 408 12.41 23.05 30.24
C GLN A 408 13.87 23.35 30.63
N ALA A 409 14.64 22.32 30.97
CA ALA A 409 16.07 22.44 31.23
C ALA A 409 16.90 22.71 29.97
N ASP A 410 16.43 22.30 28.79
CA ASP A 410 17.10 22.52 27.50
C ASP A 410 16.63 23.81 26.86
N LYS A 411 17.34 24.92 27.17
CA LYS A 411 17.04 26.25 26.64
C LYS A 411 17.32 26.38 25.13
N ASP A 412 18.08 25.45 24.57
CA ASP A 412 18.46 25.40 23.16
C ASP A 412 17.51 24.50 22.34
N ALA A 413 16.45 23.95 22.97
CA ALA A 413 15.42 23.20 22.26
C ALA A 413 14.63 24.11 21.31
N ILE A 414 14.63 23.77 20.02
CA ILE A 414 13.95 24.54 18.97
C ILE A 414 13.05 23.68 18.11
N ILE A 415 12.06 24.31 17.50
CA ILE A 415 11.36 23.81 16.32
C ILE A 415 11.99 24.47 15.09
N THR A 416 12.38 23.67 14.11
CA THR A 416 12.88 24.14 12.81
C THR A 416 11.97 23.68 11.70
N ALA A 417 11.98 24.36 10.55
CA ALA A 417 11.33 23.92 9.33
C ALA A 417 12.38 23.70 8.24
N ASP A 418 12.21 22.67 7.43
CA ASP A 418 13.05 22.46 6.26
C ASP A 418 12.59 23.31 5.06
N ALA A 419 13.33 23.23 3.95
CA ALA A 419 13.02 23.98 2.72
C ALA A 419 11.63 23.66 2.13
N ASN A 420 11.05 22.51 2.52
CA ASN A 420 9.72 22.07 2.10
C ASN A 420 8.62 22.43 3.13
N GLY A 421 8.99 23.13 4.21
CA GLY A 421 8.05 23.53 5.27
C GLY A 421 7.72 22.46 6.29
N ALA A 422 8.38 21.31 6.27
CA ALA A 422 8.18 20.26 7.25
C ALA A 422 8.89 20.62 8.57
N PHE A 423 8.13 20.62 9.67
CA PHE A 423 8.65 20.92 10.99
C PHE A 423 9.49 19.76 11.57
N ARG A 424 10.40 20.12 12.47
CA ARG A 424 11.24 19.18 13.21
C ARG A 424 11.61 19.77 14.56
N ASN A 425 11.62 18.97 15.62
CA ASN A 425 12.21 19.37 16.89
C ASN A 425 13.72 19.05 16.89
N ILE A 426 14.52 19.96 17.38
CA ILE A 426 15.94 19.80 17.69
C ILE A 426 16.09 20.06 19.19
N ILE A 427 16.58 19.08 19.93
CA ILE A 427 16.76 19.13 21.39
C ILE A 427 18.21 18.73 21.67
N PRO A 428 19.14 19.69 21.76
CA PRO A 428 20.58 19.44 21.82
C PRO A 428 21.03 18.58 22.99
N SER A 429 20.39 18.69 24.15
CA SER A 429 20.68 17.88 25.34
C SER A 429 20.31 16.40 25.18
N GLN A 430 19.50 16.06 24.18
CA GLN A 430 18.96 14.74 23.96
C GLN A 430 19.55 14.05 22.73
N MET A 431 19.54 12.70 22.74
CA MET A 431 20.01 11.94 21.58
C MET A 431 19.10 12.19 20.36
N PRO A 432 19.65 12.18 19.13
CA PRO A 432 18.89 12.42 17.91
C PRO A 432 17.71 11.48 17.66
N LYS A 433 17.55 10.38 18.43
CA LYS A 433 16.38 9.50 18.38
C LYS A 433 15.09 10.18 18.84
N VAL A 434 15.15 11.23 19.65
CA VAL A 434 13.96 12.00 20.08
C VAL A 434 13.67 13.18 19.14
N TRP A 435 14.45 13.36 18.08
CA TRP A 435 14.24 14.41 17.10
C TRP A 435 13.31 13.91 16.00
N VAL A 436 12.05 14.30 16.08
CA VAL A 436 10.99 13.88 15.17
C VAL A 436 11.05 14.73 13.91
N LYS A 437 11.25 14.09 12.76
CA LYS A 437 11.15 14.73 11.44
C LYS A 437 9.70 14.76 10.98
N GLY A 438 9.32 15.81 10.26
CA GLY A 438 7.94 15.97 9.81
C GLY A 438 6.98 16.06 10.99
N LEU A 439 7.36 16.82 12.02
CA LEU A 439 6.57 17.00 13.24
C LEU A 439 5.24 17.68 12.92
N VAL A 440 4.13 17.07 13.35
CA VAL A 440 2.76 17.59 13.13
C VAL A 440 2.03 17.87 14.43
N LYS A 441 2.45 17.24 15.54
CA LYS A 441 1.79 17.42 16.84
C LYS A 441 2.80 17.45 17.98
N ILE A 442 2.58 18.35 18.91
CA ILE A 442 3.19 18.38 20.24
C ILE A 442 2.05 18.29 21.25
N GLU A 443 2.05 17.25 22.06
CA GLU A 443 1.02 17.01 23.05
C GLU A 443 1.62 17.10 24.45
N VAL A 444 1.10 17.98 25.27
CA VAL A 444 1.49 18.15 26.68
C VAL A 444 0.57 17.30 27.53
N LEU A 445 1.12 16.43 28.36
CA LEU A 445 0.39 15.44 29.18
C LEU A 445 0.76 15.55 30.67
#